data_25261b5b4133855b45b4c388c2d9d269
#
_entry.id   25261b5b4133855b45b4c388c2d9d269
#
_cell.length_a   1.000
_cell.length_b   1.000
_cell.length_c   1.000
_cell.angle_alpha   90.00
_cell.angle_beta   90.00
_cell.angle_gamma   90.00
#
_symmetry.space_group_name_H-M   'P 1'
#
loop_
_entity.id
_entity.type
_entity.pdbx_description
1 polymer ?
#
loop_
_entity_poly.entity_id
_entity_poly.type
_entity_poly.pdbx_seq_one_letter_code
_entity_poly.pdbx_strand_id
1 'polypeptide(L)'
;MFTNIVDFGLNVQEAVEAPRFCGSSFPQSPWPHRAYPNRVQVEARLSPAVIEALNARGHQVEVVGPWGIRNGFAPILVNPETGVYHGGADPRKESVMLGW
;
A
#
# COMPACT_ATOMS: atom_id res chain seq x y z
N MET A 1 -0.34 0.80 5.15
CA MET A 1 -1.53 1.65 5.39
C MET A 1 -1.79 1.83 6.89
N PHE A 2 -2.03 0.78 7.68
CA PHE A 2 -2.26 0.90 9.13
C PHE A 2 -1.16 1.70 9.85
N THR A 3 0.09 1.36 9.66
CA THR A 3 1.26 2.09 10.17
C THR A 3 1.28 3.56 9.75
N ASN A 4 0.84 3.88 8.54
CA ASN A 4 0.77 5.26 8.07
C ASN A 4 -0.17 6.12 8.91
N ILE A 5 -1.27 5.53 9.37
CA ILE A 5 -2.24 6.23 10.25
C ILE A 5 -1.72 6.26 11.68
N VAL A 6 -1.33 5.10 12.23
CA VAL A 6 -1.05 4.95 13.67
C VAL A 6 0.31 5.50 14.06
N ASP A 7 1.34 5.23 13.25
CA ASP A 7 2.73 5.58 13.58
C ASP A 7 3.16 6.92 12.96
N PHE A 8 2.61 7.25 11.79
CA PHE A 8 2.99 8.48 11.05
C PHE A 8 1.91 9.55 11.04
N GLY A 9 0.74 9.31 11.63
CA GLY A 9 -0.31 10.31 11.83
C GLY A 9 -0.99 10.81 10.54
N LEU A 10 -0.87 10.06 9.42
CA LEU A 10 -1.56 10.42 8.20
C LEU A 10 -3.08 10.26 8.37
N ASN A 11 -3.85 11.15 7.73
CA ASN A 11 -5.28 10.92 7.64
C ASN A 11 -5.60 9.70 6.75
N VAL A 12 -6.85 9.25 6.77
CA VAL A 12 -7.26 8.00 6.08
C VAL A 12 -7.01 8.06 4.58
N GLN A 13 -7.30 9.21 3.94
CA GLN A 13 -7.10 9.38 2.49
C GLN A 13 -5.62 9.44 2.13
N GLU A 14 -4.82 10.22 2.87
CA GLU A 14 -3.37 10.28 2.69
C GLU A 14 -2.72 8.90 2.85
N ALA A 15 -3.15 8.12 3.84
CA ALA A 15 -2.64 6.77 4.09
C ALA A 15 -2.96 5.80 2.94
N VAL A 16 -4.13 5.94 2.30
CA VAL A 16 -4.52 5.17 1.12
C VAL A 16 -3.72 5.59 -0.11
N GLU A 17 -3.48 6.87 -0.28
CA GLU A 17 -2.74 7.42 -1.42
C GLU A 17 -1.22 7.24 -1.31
N ALA A 18 -0.69 7.00 -0.12
CA ALA A 18 0.75 6.81 0.09
C ALA A 18 1.34 5.78 -0.88
N PRO A 19 2.60 5.97 -1.34
CA PRO A 19 3.28 5.00 -2.19
C PRO A 19 3.30 3.61 -1.56
N ARG A 20 3.10 2.59 -2.38
CA ARG A 20 3.03 1.20 -1.93
C ARG A 20 4.19 0.35 -2.41
N PHE A 21 4.38 -0.73 -1.66
CA PHE A 21 5.19 -1.86 -2.07
C PHE A 21 4.42 -3.17 -1.90
N CYS A 22 4.81 -4.20 -2.62
CA CYS A 22 4.26 -5.55 -2.53
C CYS A 22 5.39 -6.57 -2.62
N GLY A 23 5.57 -7.35 -1.56
CA GLY A 23 6.52 -8.47 -1.55
C GLY A 23 5.88 -9.72 -2.14
N SER A 24 6.67 -10.50 -2.88
CA SER A 24 6.26 -11.75 -3.52
C SER A 24 6.98 -12.98 -2.95
N SER A 25 7.63 -12.84 -1.80
CA SER A 25 8.43 -13.91 -1.18
C SER A 25 7.60 -15.05 -0.60
N PHE A 26 6.35 -14.81 -0.26
CA PHE A 26 5.45 -15.84 0.24
C PHE A 26 4.70 -16.51 -0.93
N PRO A 27 4.38 -17.81 -0.80
CA PRO A 27 3.57 -18.51 -1.78
C PRO A 27 2.21 -17.85 -1.97
N GLN A 28 1.77 -17.72 -3.22
CA GLN A 28 0.45 -17.24 -3.55
C GLN A 28 -0.62 -18.26 -3.13
N SER A 29 -1.80 -17.78 -2.71
CA SER A 29 -2.93 -18.65 -2.35
C SER A 29 -3.43 -19.52 -3.51
N PRO A 30 -3.54 -19.02 -4.77
CA PRO A 30 -3.96 -19.83 -5.90
C PRO A 30 -2.89 -20.89 -6.28
N TRP A 31 -3.35 -22.08 -6.68
CA TRP A 31 -2.50 -23.07 -7.32
C TRP A 31 -1.84 -22.48 -8.59
N PRO A 32 -0.53 -22.71 -8.85
CA PRO A 32 0.43 -23.62 -8.19
C PRO A 32 1.26 -23.00 -7.05
N HIS A 33 0.73 -22.06 -6.28
CA HIS A 33 1.37 -21.44 -5.11
C HIS A 33 2.75 -20.83 -5.40
N ARG A 34 2.83 -20.05 -6.48
CA ARG A 34 4.10 -19.43 -6.92
C ARG A 34 4.64 -18.49 -5.84
N ALA A 35 5.95 -18.55 -5.63
CA ALA A 35 6.69 -17.64 -4.78
C ALA A 35 7.90 -17.09 -5.54
N TYR A 36 8.26 -15.84 -5.25
CA TYR A 36 9.41 -15.18 -5.85
C TYR A 36 10.26 -14.58 -4.74
N PRO A 37 11.21 -15.36 -4.17
CA PRO A 37 12.03 -14.90 -3.06
C PRO A 37 12.76 -13.60 -3.37
N ASN A 38 12.82 -12.71 -2.38
CA ASN A 38 13.46 -11.39 -2.46
C ASN A 38 12.89 -10.41 -3.49
N ARG A 39 11.86 -10.79 -4.26
CA ARG A 39 11.22 -9.87 -5.20
C ARG A 39 10.27 -8.94 -4.46
N VAL A 40 10.42 -7.64 -4.70
CA VAL A 40 9.53 -6.61 -4.19
C VAL A 40 9.15 -5.65 -5.33
N GLN A 41 7.88 -5.43 -5.53
CA GLN A 41 7.36 -4.39 -6.41
C GLN A 41 7.18 -3.11 -5.59
N VAL A 42 7.58 -1.98 -6.15
CA VAL A 42 7.42 -0.66 -5.54
C VAL A 42 6.83 0.32 -6.54
N GLU A 43 5.98 1.21 -6.08
CA GLU A 43 5.47 2.27 -6.95
C GLU A 43 6.53 3.34 -7.22
N ALA A 44 6.53 3.87 -8.45
CA ALA A 44 7.49 4.87 -8.92
C ALA A 44 7.48 6.19 -8.12
N ARG A 45 6.52 6.36 -7.21
CA ARG A 45 6.43 7.51 -6.28
C ARG A 45 7.30 7.36 -5.03
N LEU A 46 7.90 6.18 -4.79
CA LEU A 46 8.91 6.00 -3.76
C LEU A 46 10.21 6.73 -4.14
N SER A 47 10.91 7.28 -3.15
CA SER A 47 12.15 7.98 -3.43
C SER A 47 13.22 7.05 -4.00
N PRO A 48 14.03 7.49 -4.97
CA PRO A 48 15.13 6.70 -5.54
C PRO A 48 16.08 6.15 -4.47
N ALA A 49 16.37 6.94 -3.43
CA ALA A 49 17.26 6.51 -2.34
C ALA A 49 16.71 5.29 -1.57
N VAL A 50 15.39 5.19 -1.40
CA VAL A 50 14.75 4.00 -0.78
C VAL A 50 14.89 2.79 -1.69
N ILE A 51 14.71 2.97 -3.00
CA ILE A 51 14.84 1.90 -4.00
C ILE A 51 16.28 1.37 -4.01
N GLU A 52 17.27 2.26 -4.03
CA GLU A 52 18.69 1.91 -3.96
C GLU A 52 19.04 1.17 -2.67
N ALA A 53 18.54 1.65 -1.52
CA ALA A 53 18.77 1.00 -0.24
C ALA A 53 18.17 -0.41 -0.16
N LEU A 54 17.01 -0.64 -0.77
CA LEU A 54 16.38 -1.96 -0.87
C LEU A 54 17.21 -2.90 -1.74
N ASN A 55 17.69 -2.45 -2.90
CA ASN A 55 18.58 -3.23 -3.77
C ASN A 55 19.89 -3.58 -3.06
N ALA A 56 20.50 -2.62 -2.35
CA ALA A 56 21.73 -2.85 -1.59
C ALA A 56 21.55 -3.90 -0.46
N ARG A 57 20.34 -4.09 0.04
CA ARG A 57 19.98 -5.12 1.02
C ARG A 57 19.66 -6.49 0.39
N GLY A 58 19.78 -6.63 -0.93
CA GLY A 58 19.57 -7.89 -1.65
C GLY A 58 18.15 -8.11 -2.15
N HIS A 59 17.27 -7.09 -2.10
CA HIS A 59 15.96 -7.19 -2.73
C HIS A 59 16.05 -6.99 -4.24
N GLN A 60 15.28 -7.77 -4.98
CA GLN A 60 15.06 -7.57 -6.41
C GLN A 60 13.90 -6.59 -6.59
N VAL A 61 14.23 -5.29 -6.67
CA VAL A 61 13.20 -4.25 -6.73
C VAL A 61 12.72 -4.06 -8.16
N GLU A 62 11.42 -4.23 -8.37
CA GLU A 62 10.72 -3.93 -9.61
C GLU A 62 9.89 -2.65 -9.42
N VAL A 63 10.27 -1.60 -10.14
CA VAL A 63 9.53 -0.33 -10.12
C VAL A 63 8.34 -0.43 -11.07
N VAL A 64 7.12 -0.30 -10.53
CA VAL A 64 5.89 -0.26 -11.31
C VAL A 64 5.37 1.17 -11.46
N GLY A 65 4.32 1.37 -12.25
CA GLY A 65 3.70 2.69 -12.42
C GLY A 65 3.31 3.35 -11.10
N PRO A 66 3.04 4.67 -11.09
CA PRO A 66 2.79 5.43 -9.86
C PRO A 66 1.61 4.91 -9.03
N TRP A 67 0.68 4.19 -9.65
CA TRP A 67 -0.47 3.53 -9.04
C TRP A 67 -0.56 2.05 -9.45
N GLY A 68 0.60 1.43 -9.71
CA GLY A 68 0.69 0.12 -10.35
C GLY A 68 0.41 -1.08 -9.44
N ILE A 69 0.42 -0.91 -8.12
CA ILE A 69 0.11 -1.97 -7.17
C ILE A 69 -1.40 -2.04 -6.96
N ARG A 70 -2.05 -2.99 -7.64
CA ARG A 70 -3.51 -3.08 -7.76
C ARG A 70 -4.27 -3.60 -6.53
N ASN A 71 -3.62 -3.74 -5.38
CA ASN A 71 -4.29 -4.10 -4.14
C ASN A 71 -5.03 -2.87 -3.60
N GLY A 72 -6.32 -2.77 -3.86
CA GLY A 72 -7.17 -1.68 -3.41
C GLY A 72 -7.61 -1.83 -1.95
N PHE A 73 -7.74 -0.72 -1.24
CA PHE A 73 -8.27 -0.64 0.12
C PHE A 73 -9.41 0.37 0.18
N ALA A 74 -10.37 0.12 1.05
CA ALA A 74 -11.45 1.04 1.39
C ALA A 74 -11.55 1.12 2.92
N PRO A 75 -10.59 1.79 3.59
CA PRO A 75 -10.56 1.87 5.03
C PRO A 75 -11.64 2.81 5.57
N ILE A 76 -12.12 2.47 6.75
CA ILE A 76 -12.95 3.35 7.58
C ILE A 76 -12.27 3.44 8.95
N LEU A 77 -11.96 4.65 9.36
CA LEU A 77 -11.50 4.96 10.71
C LEU A 77 -12.68 5.51 11.50
N VAL A 78 -12.91 4.94 12.67
CA VAL A 78 -13.90 5.45 13.63
C VAL A 78 -13.16 6.30 14.66
N ASN A 79 -13.56 7.56 14.80
CA ASN A 79 -13.07 8.37 15.90
C ASN A 79 -13.78 7.96 17.19
N PRO A 80 -13.08 7.41 18.18
CA PRO A 80 -13.72 6.88 19.39
C PRO A 80 -14.31 7.96 20.30
N GLU A 81 -13.85 9.21 20.19
CA GLU A 81 -14.31 10.32 21.03
C GLU A 81 -15.59 10.95 20.49
N THR A 82 -15.69 11.05 19.16
CA THR A 82 -16.80 11.74 18.47
C THR A 82 -17.78 10.80 17.80
N GLY A 83 -17.41 9.53 17.60
CA GLY A 83 -18.18 8.56 16.83
C GLY A 83 -18.18 8.82 15.31
N VAL A 84 -17.42 9.81 14.82
CA VAL A 84 -17.37 10.15 13.39
C VAL A 84 -16.59 9.11 12.62
N TYR A 85 -17.11 8.73 11.45
CA TYR A 85 -16.47 7.82 10.51
C TYR A 85 -15.69 8.60 9.45
N HIS A 86 -14.41 8.27 9.28
CA HIS A 86 -13.53 8.82 8.25
C HIS A 86 -13.23 7.74 7.23
N GLY A 87 -13.72 7.89 6.00
CA GLY A 87 -13.48 6.94 4.91
C GLY A 87 -12.40 7.40 3.95
N GLY A 88 -11.68 6.44 3.33
CA GLY A 88 -10.72 6.70 2.28
C GLY A 88 -10.98 5.84 1.05
N ALA A 89 -10.95 6.45 -0.15
CA ALA A 89 -11.12 5.76 -1.43
C ALA A 89 -9.77 5.60 -2.13
N ASP A 90 -9.43 4.36 -2.52
CA ASP A 90 -8.15 4.05 -3.14
C ASP A 90 -8.16 4.40 -4.64
N PRO A 91 -7.29 5.33 -5.10
CA PRO A 91 -7.22 5.71 -6.51
C PRO A 91 -6.72 4.59 -7.44
N ARG A 92 -6.22 3.46 -6.88
CA ARG A 92 -5.82 2.27 -7.67
C ARG A 92 -7.00 1.40 -8.07
N LYS A 93 -8.18 1.70 -7.56
CA LYS A 93 -9.45 1.04 -7.86
C LYS A 93 -10.51 2.09 -8.14
N GLU A 94 -11.50 1.72 -8.93
CA GLU A 94 -12.74 2.51 -9.03
C GLU A 94 -13.51 2.37 -7.73
N SER A 95 -13.27 3.28 -6.79
CA SER A 95 -13.89 3.27 -5.47
C SER A 95 -14.33 4.68 -5.09
N VAL A 96 -15.43 4.76 -4.39
CA VAL A 96 -15.98 6.00 -3.84
C VAL A 96 -16.45 5.74 -2.41
N MET A 97 -16.26 6.72 -1.53
CA MET A 97 -16.83 6.68 -0.19
C MET A 97 -18.11 7.50 -0.19
N LEU A 98 -19.18 6.87 0.25
CA LEU A 98 -20.49 7.51 0.42
C LEU A 98 -20.84 7.53 1.90
N GLY A 99 -21.34 8.66 2.38
CA GLY A 99 -21.82 8.85 3.74
C GLY A 99 -23.16 9.62 3.73
N TRP A 100 -24.00 9.34 4.68
CA TRP A 100 -25.29 10.01 4.92
C TRP A 100 -25.53 10.16 6.42
#